data_b0e65a4564a9b7cfa50067ce9edd8e03
#
_entry.id   b0e65a4564a9b7cfa50067ce9edd8e03
#
_cell.length_a   1.000
_cell.length_b   1.000
_cell.length_c   1.000
_cell.angle_alpha   90.00
_cell.angle_beta   90.00
_cell.angle_gamma   90.00
#
_symmetry.space_group_name_H-M   'P 1'
#
loop_
_entity.id
_entity.type
_entity.pdbx_description
1 polymer ?
#
loop_
_entity_poly.entity_id
_entity_poly.type
_entity_poly.pdbx_seq_one_letter_code
_entity_poly.pdbx_strand_id
1 'polypeptide(L)'
;MNIRELLPIGSVVLLKNGKKKVMIFGVMQTDNSTGTEYDYISVLYPEGNMGEAGQYLFNHSDIDQIFFTGYEDKEREQFIEKLADFYENEM
;
A
#
# COMPACT_ATOMS: atom_id res chain seq x y z
N MET A 1 -9.57 6.35 -5.57
CA MET A 1 -8.40 7.00 -4.93
C MET A 1 -7.46 7.52 -6.00
N ASN A 2 -6.87 8.67 -5.80
CA ASN A 2 -5.86 9.22 -6.72
C ASN A 2 -4.50 8.57 -6.40
N ILE A 3 -3.74 8.20 -7.45
CA ILE A 3 -2.40 7.59 -7.28
C ILE A 3 -1.50 8.48 -6.40
N ARG A 4 -1.64 9.79 -6.53
CA ARG A 4 -0.83 10.75 -5.76
C ARG A 4 -1.14 10.74 -4.26
N GLU A 5 -2.23 10.08 -3.85
CA GLU A 5 -2.60 9.95 -2.43
C GLU A 5 -2.03 8.68 -1.80
N LEU A 6 -1.37 7.82 -2.58
CA LEU A 6 -0.77 6.60 -2.04
C LEU A 6 0.22 6.93 -0.94
N LEU A 7 0.18 6.14 0.13
CA LEU A 7 1.16 6.26 1.22
C LEU A 7 2.49 5.65 0.78
N PRO A 8 3.61 6.22 1.26
CA PRO A 8 4.93 5.67 0.93
C PRO A 8 5.16 4.27 1.50
N ILE A 9 6.06 3.54 0.84
CA ILE A 9 6.54 2.26 1.36
C ILE A 9 7.12 2.49 2.76
N GLY A 10 6.82 1.58 3.68
CA GLY A 10 7.24 1.68 5.07
C GLY A 10 6.22 2.34 5.98
N SER A 11 5.12 2.86 5.43
CA SER A 11 4.06 3.44 6.24
C SER A 11 3.41 2.37 7.11
N VAL A 12 3.08 2.72 8.35
CA VAL A 12 2.47 1.80 9.32
C VAL A 12 1.06 2.30 9.62
N VAL A 13 0.08 1.42 9.42
CA VAL A 13 -1.33 1.77 9.52
C VAL A 13 -2.11 0.72 10.31
N LEU A 14 -3.32 1.10 10.74
CA LEU A 14 -4.31 0.18 11.28
C LEU A 14 -5.50 0.19 10.34
N LEU A 15 -5.96 -1.00 9.96
CA LEU A 15 -7.11 -1.13 9.06
C LEU A 15 -8.41 -1.08 9.88
N LYS A 16 -9.50 -0.67 9.24
CA LYS A 16 -10.83 -0.66 9.86
C LYS A 16 -11.15 -2.07 10.34
N ASN A 17 -11.64 -2.16 11.58
CA ASN A 17 -11.94 -3.43 12.26
C ASN A 17 -10.71 -4.29 12.54
N GLY A 18 -9.51 -3.81 12.22
CA GLY A 18 -8.27 -4.50 12.53
C GLY A 18 -7.79 -4.18 13.94
N LYS A 19 -7.01 -5.08 14.51
CA LYS A 19 -6.42 -4.90 15.84
C LYS A 19 -4.89 -4.90 15.79
N LYS A 20 -4.33 -5.29 14.66
CA LYS A 20 -2.89 -5.43 14.47
C LYS A 20 -2.42 -4.43 13.42
N LYS A 21 -1.38 -3.66 13.75
CA LYS A 21 -0.77 -2.75 12.78
C LYS A 21 -0.14 -3.52 11.65
N VAL A 22 -0.18 -2.94 10.46
CA VAL A 22 0.48 -3.49 9.27
C VAL A 22 1.39 -2.44 8.66
N MET A 23 2.46 -2.91 8.01
CA MET A 23 3.41 -2.03 7.31
C MET A 23 3.31 -2.27 5.82
N ILE A 24 3.13 -1.19 5.08
CA ILE A 24 3.02 -1.22 3.62
C ILE A 24 4.41 -1.49 3.02
N PHE A 25 4.51 -2.50 2.13
CA PHE A 25 5.76 -2.77 1.42
C PHE A 25 5.60 -2.82 -0.10
N GLY A 26 4.39 -2.58 -0.61
CA GLY A 26 4.14 -2.50 -2.05
C GLY A 26 2.88 -1.71 -2.33
N VAL A 27 2.80 -1.15 -3.54
CA VAL A 27 1.65 -0.38 -4.01
C VAL A 27 1.14 -0.95 -5.33
N MET A 28 -0.14 -0.75 -5.60
CA MET A 28 -0.81 -1.17 -6.83
C MET A 28 -0.53 -2.64 -7.14
N GLN A 29 -1.05 -3.51 -6.30
CA GLN A 29 -0.82 -4.95 -6.35
C GLN A 29 -2.06 -5.69 -6.83
N THR A 30 -1.85 -6.78 -7.55
CA THR A 30 -2.95 -7.62 -8.03
C THR A 30 -2.94 -8.95 -7.29
N ASP A 31 -4.12 -9.35 -6.78
CA ASP A 31 -4.30 -10.70 -6.24
C ASP A 31 -4.43 -11.66 -7.44
N ASN A 32 -3.41 -12.49 -7.66
CA ASN A 32 -3.36 -13.36 -8.81
C ASN A 32 -4.46 -14.44 -8.82
N SER A 33 -4.98 -14.78 -7.66
CA SER A 33 -6.03 -15.81 -7.56
C SER A 33 -7.40 -15.30 -8.00
N THR A 34 -7.65 -14.00 -7.89
CA THR A 34 -8.95 -13.39 -8.21
C THR A 34 -8.89 -12.36 -9.32
N GLY A 35 -7.69 -11.88 -9.67
CA GLY A 35 -7.52 -10.77 -10.61
C GLY A 35 -7.87 -9.42 -10.04
N THR A 36 -8.18 -9.33 -8.74
CA THR A 36 -8.55 -8.08 -8.09
C THR A 36 -7.32 -7.24 -7.81
N GLU A 37 -7.39 -5.95 -8.16
CA GLU A 37 -6.33 -5.00 -7.85
C GLU A 37 -6.58 -4.32 -6.51
N TYR A 38 -5.50 -4.11 -5.76
CA TYR A 38 -5.51 -3.43 -4.46
C TYR A 38 -4.48 -2.32 -4.46
N ASP A 39 -4.74 -1.28 -3.68
CA ASP A 39 -3.83 -0.15 -3.57
C ASP A 39 -2.52 -0.52 -2.90
N TYR A 40 -2.56 -1.44 -1.93
CA TYR A 40 -1.41 -1.77 -1.10
C TYR A 40 -1.28 -3.25 -0.83
N ILE A 41 -0.03 -3.67 -0.59
CA ILE A 41 0.28 -4.94 0.06
C ILE A 41 1.11 -4.65 1.30
N SER A 42 0.87 -5.41 2.36
CA SER A 42 1.48 -5.14 3.66
C SER A 42 1.89 -6.41 4.37
N VAL A 43 2.70 -6.23 5.41
CA VAL A 43 3.08 -7.29 6.35
C VAL A 43 2.70 -6.84 7.75
N LEU A 44 2.64 -7.77 8.70
CA LEU A 44 2.37 -7.44 10.10
C LEU A 44 3.50 -6.61 10.68
N TYR A 45 3.16 -5.60 11.47
CA TYR A 45 4.13 -4.82 12.22
C TYR A 45 4.06 -5.26 13.69
N PRO A 46 5.18 -5.52 14.37
CA PRO A 46 6.58 -5.39 13.90
C PRO A 46 7.20 -6.68 13.35
N GLU A 47 6.42 -7.72 13.13
CA GLU A 47 6.94 -9.03 12.74
C GLU A 47 7.60 -9.04 11.36
N GLY A 48 7.09 -8.23 10.45
CA GLY A 48 7.61 -8.20 9.10
C GLY A 48 7.09 -9.34 8.23
N ASN A 49 7.85 -9.69 7.21
CA ASN A 49 7.44 -10.72 6.26
C ASN A 49 7.58 -12.11 6.87
N MET A 50 6.46 -12.80 7.00
CA MET A 50 6.40 -14.16 7.55
C MET A 50 5.83 -15.14 6.52
N GLY A 51 6.01 -14.84 5.24
CA GLY A 51 5.47 -15.65 4.15
C GLY A 51 4.13 -15.13 3.65
N GLU A 52 3.61 -15.76 2.61
CA GLU A 52 2.40 -15.27 1.94
C GLU A 52 1.19 -15.19 2.87
N ALA A 53 1.08 -16.13 3.81
CA ALA A 53 -0.04 -16.13 4.75
C ALA A 53 -0.07 -14.92 5.67
N GLY A 54 1.07 -14.23 5.83
CA GLY A 54 1.19 -13.02 6.62
C GLY A 54 1.20 -11.75 5.80
N GLN A 55 0.81 -11.81 4.53
CA GLN A 55 0.74 -10.64 3.66
C GLN A 55 -0.72 -10.27 3.42
N TYR A 56 -1.04 -8.98 3.51
CA TYR A 56 -2.42 -8.50 3.45
C TYR A 56 -2.57 -7.43 2.38
N LEU A 57 -3.47 -7.68 1.44
CA LEU A 57 -3.85 -6.72 0.39
C LEU A 57 -5.01 -5.88 0.91
N PHE A 58 -4.96 -4.57 0.66
CA PHE A 58 -6.05 -3.70 1.08
C PHE A 58 -6.04 -2.41 0.27
N ASN A 59 -7.15 -1.68 0.34
CA ASN A 59 -7.31 -0.40 -0.36
C ASN A 59 -7.14 0.77 0.60
N HIS A 60 -6.84 1.93 0.04
CA HIS A 60 -6.67 3.15 0.82
C HIS A 60 -7.88 3.43 1.72
N SER A 61 -9.08 3.14 1.22
CA SER A 61 -10.32 3.32 1.97
C SER A 61 -10.44 2.41 3.19
N ASP A 62 -9.64 1.35 3.27
CA ASP A 62 -9.67 0.42 4.40
C ASP A 62 -8.85 0.91 5.58
N ILE A 63 -8.10 2.00 5.44
CA ILE A 63 -7.23 2.51 6.50
C ILE A 63 -8.07 3.28 7.52
N ASP A 64 -7.88 2.93 8.79
CA ASP A 64 -8.51 3.63 9.92
C ASP A 64 -7.57 4.68 10.53
N GLN A 65 -6.32 4.30 10.77
CA GLN A 65 -5.33 5.20 11.39
C GLN A 65 -3.97 5.03 10.72
N ILE A 66 -3.23 6.14 10.61
CA ILE A 66 -1.85 6.15 10.11
C ILE A 66 -0.96 6.49 11.31
N PHE A 67 -0.06 5.56 11.66
CA PHE A 67 0.87 5.75 12.80
C PHE A 67 2.21 6.31 12.37
N PHE A 68 2.63 5.99 11.15
CA PHE A 68 3.92 6.42 10.62
C PHE A 68 3.83 6.49 9.11
N THR A 69 4.35 7.58 8.54
CA THR A 69 4.44 7.74 7.10
C THR A 69 5.86 7.43 6.67
N GLY A 70 6.02 6.55 5.68
CA GLY A 70 7.32 6.12 5.20
C GLY A 70 8.12 7.24 4.54
N TYR A 71 9.32 6.90 4.11
CA TYR A 71 10.27 7.86 3.56
C TYR A 71 9.81 8.37 2.20
N GLU A 72 9.93 9.68 1.99
CA GLU A 72 9.62 10.35 0.72
C GLU A 72 10.77 11.25 0.32
N ASP A 73 11.08 11.24 -0.99
CA ASP A 73 12.10 12.12 -1.58
C ASP A 73 11.76 12.35 -3.05
N LYS A 74 12.64 13.02 -3.77
CA LYS A 74 12.42 13.32 -5.19
C LYS A 74 12.33 12.06 -6.05
N GLU A 75 13.09 11.04 -5.72
CA GLU A 75 13.05 9.79 -6.45
C GLU A 75 11.66 9.16 -6.34
N ARG A 76 11.10 9.16 -5.15
CA ARG A 76 9.74 8.67 -4.94
C ARG A 76 8.72 9.52 -5.67
N GLU A 77 8.86 10.85 -5.65
CA GLU A 77 7.96 11.74 -6.38
C GLU A 77 7.94 11.42 -7.87
N GLN A 78 9.11 11.16 -8.45
CA GLN A 78 9.22 10.81 -9.87
C GLN A 78 8.55 9.46 -10.15
N PHE A 79 8.70 8.49 -9.26
CA PHE A 79 8.02 7.20 -9.38
C PHE A 79 6.50 7.37 -9.35
N ILE A 80 5.99 8.17 -8.43
CA ILE A 80 4.55 8.40 -8.29
C ILE A 80 4.00 9.09 -9.54
N GLU A 81 4.73 10.06 -10.12
CA GLU A 81 4.28 10.72 -11.35
C GLU A 81 4.23 9.74 -12.52
N LYS A 82 5.21 8.86 -12.65
CA LYS A 82 5.19 7.83 -13.69
C LYS A 82 4.02 6.86 -13.48
N LEU A 83 3.78 6.49 -12.25
CA LEU A 83 2.68 5.58 -11.90
C LEU A 83 1.33 6.23 -12.21
N ALA A 84 1.17 7.50 -11.86
CA ALA A 84 -0.04 8.26 -12.17
C ALA A 84 -0.26 8.37 -13.67
N ASP A 85 0.78 8.68 -14.43
CA ASP A 85 0.68 8.74 -15.89
C ASP A 85 0.26 7.40 -16.48
N PHE A 86 0.85 6.30 -15.98
CA PHE A 86 0.49 4.97 -16.44
C PHE A 86 -1.01 4.69 -16.23
N TYR A 87 -1.51 4.95 -15.02
CA TYR A 87 -2.91 4.66 -14.70
C TYR A 87 -3.89 5.65 -15.32
N GLU A 88 -3.50 6.90 -15.49
CA GLU A 88 -4.35 7.90 -16.13
C GLU A 88 -4.45 7.67 -17.64
N ASN A 89 -3.38 7.20 -18.27
CA ASN A 89 -3.34 6.99 -19.72
C ASN A 89 -3.84 5.62 -20.16
N GLU A 90 -4.04 4.70 -19.23
CA GLU A 90 -4.60 3.38 -19.51
C GLU A 90 -6.12 3.42 -19.74
N MET A 91 -6.73 4.54 -19.44
CA MET A 91 -8.16 4.73 -19.63
C MET A 91 -8.44 5.39 -20.99
#